data_e24d1a9f071499ff6add0efd0101fd32
#
_entry.id   e24d1a9f071499ff6add0efd0101fd32
#
_cell.length_a   1.000
_cell.length_b   1.000
_cell.length_c   1.000
_cell.angle_alpha   90.00
_cell.angle_beta   90.00
_cell.angle_gamma   90.00
#
_symmetry.space_group_name_H-M   'P 1'
#
loop_
_entity.id
_entity.type
_entity.pdbx_description
1 polymer ?
#
loop_
_entity_poly.entity_id
_entity_poly.type
_entity_poly.pdbx_seq_one_letter_code
_entity_poly.pdbx_strand_id
1 'polypeptide(L)'
;MSYLVLARKYRPQKFEDLLGQEHVARTLTNAITMGRVHHAFLFTGARGIGKTSAARILAKALCCAQGPTVTPCGTCAICQSIASGQSVDVQEIDGASNTGVDDVRALREGVRYLPAEARKKVYIIDEVHMLSTSAFNALLKTLEEPPEHVVFIFATTEVHKIPATIMSRCQRYDFKLLPSKVLAEHLARILTNEKIVFEPDAVRLVAREAAGSVRDGLSLLDQVVAYVGDATLSREKVAEVLGVADRRLLYQLADKVLARDVAETLRQLADAIDRGVDLMQMARAFLGFLHDLEILTAVPDAEDLIDATAEEIAETKGLAGKASKGLVTALFDRWARAVEEAARSQTPRLLLEMALADLCNAEPLLPLGDLLDRLEKLEGRLGGAGALPARPAPPESRPRGAARQSAPVAAPAPAAAPPLPPDSDIAEVWRRVRESFGHRPAMAAALDHAEVGGWEGGAVTLQFSQKFALDQTVKFKPEVERVLTQITGTATRVELKMSTGKLLPLLRSEVGREAEAAQLDQHQRETEAREHPMIRKAQELFGVAPKEIKTP
;
A
#
# COMPACT_ATOMS: atom_id res chain seq x y z
N MET A 1 -12.35 7.80 40.18
CA MET A 1 -11.66 6.75 39.41
C MET A 1 -11.21 7.37 38.10
N SER A 2 -9.96 7.19 37.69
CA SER A 2 -9.52 7.69 36.38
C SER A 2 -10.22 6.89 35.28
N TYR A 3 -10.80 7.57 34.30
CA TYR A 3 -11.40 6.96 33.13
C TYR A 3 -10.38 6.08 32.40
N LEU A 4 -10.74 4.84 32.10
CA LEU A 4 -9.89 3.92 31.36
C LEU A 4 -10.50 3.68 29.96
N VAL A 5 -9.76 4.06 28.92
CA VAL A 5 -10.14 3.91 27.52
C VAL A 5 -10.56 2.46 27.22
N LEU A 6 -11.65 2.26 26.47
CA LEU A 6 -12.23 0.93 26.19
C LEU A 6 -11.20 -0.03 25.59
N ALA A 7 -10.35 0.44 24.68
CA ALA A 7 -9.28 -0.36 24.09
C ALA A 7 -8.26 -0.93 25.11
N ARG A 8 -8.10 -0.27 26.28
CA ARG A 8 -7.28 -0.76 27.37
C ARG A 8 -8.07 -1.63 28.36
N LYS A 9 -9.32 -1.25 28.67
CA LYS A 9 -10.22 -1.96 29.59
C LYS A 9 -10.56 -3.36 29.08
N TYR A 10 -10.85 -3.49 27.78
CA TYR A 10 -11.24 -4.73 27.12
C TYR A 10 -10.09 -5.45 26.42
N ARG A 11 -8.83 -5.14 26.79
CA ARG A 11 -7.67 -5.86 26.23
C ARG A 11 -7.72 -7.34 26.66
N PRO A 12 -7.62 -8.30 25.71
CA PRO A 12 -7.63 -9.74 25.99
C PRO A 12 -6.61 -10.12 27.06
N GLN A 13 -7.03 -10.97 28.02
CA GLN A 13 -6.20 -11.44 29.11
C GLN A 13 -5.88 -12.94 29.01
N LYS A 14 -6.66 -13.71 28.24
CA LYS A 14 -6.52 -15.14 27.99
C LYS A 14 -6.55 -15.42 26.50
N PHE A 15 -6.05 -16.58 26.06
CA PHE A 15 -6.09 -16.99 24.65
C PHE A 15 -7.52 -17.11 24.12
N GLU A 16 -8.48 -17.49 24.95
CA GLU A 16 -9.92 -17.59 24.61
C GLU A 16 -10.55 -16.23 24.27
N ASP A 17 -9.99 -15.14 24.80
CA ASP A 17 -10.46 -13.78 24.57
C ASP A 17 -9.96 -13.20 23.22
N LEU A 18 -9.06 -13.92 22.50
CA LEU A 18 -8.52 -13.49 21.21
C LEU A 18 -9.56 -13.70 20.12
N LEU A 19 -10.32 -12.66 19.83
CA LEU A 19 -11.42 -12.68 18.88
C LEU A 19 -10.92 -12.99 17.45
N GLY A 20 -11.50 -13.99 16.78
CA GLY A 20 -11.21 -14.38 15.39
C GLY A 20 -9.82 -14.96 15.16
N GLN A 21 -9.08 -15.26 16.23
CA GLN A 21 -7.73 -15.82 16.16
C GLN A 21 -7.64 -17.25 16.74
N GLU A 22 -8.72 -18.02 16.60
CA GLU A 22 -8.85 -19.37 17.21
C GLU A 22 -7.72 -20.30 16.77
N HIS A 23 -7.27 -20.19 15.52
CA HIS A 23 -6.15 -20.98 14.97
C HIS A 23 -4.82 -20.67 15.66
N VAL A 24 -4.55 -19.39 15.97
CA VAL A 24 -3.35 -18.95 16.72
C VAL A 24 -3.47 -19.41 18.17
N ALA A 25 -4.59 -19.10 18.81
CA ALA A 25 -4.86 -19.48 20.20
C ALA A 25 -4.70 -20.99 20.43
N ARG A 26 -5.31 -21.81 19.56
CA ARG A 26 -5.21 -23.28 19.62
C ARG A 26 -3.78 -23.79 19.44
N THR A 27 -3.04 -23.22 18.49
CA THR A 27 -1.66 -23.66 18.22
C THR A 27 -0.74 -23.32 19.39
N LEU A 28 -0.84 -22.11 19.95
CA LEU A 28 -0.08 -21.70 21.13
C LEU A 28 -0.43 -22.54 22.38
N THR A 29 -1.73 -22.78 22.59
CA THR A 29 -2.22 -23.65 23.68
C THR A 29 -1.64 -25.05 23.58
N ASN A 30 -1.65 -25.66 22.40
CA ASN A 30 -1.07 -26.98 22.18
C ASN A 30 0.44 -26.99 22.42
N ALA A 31 1.17 -25.98 21.95
CA ALA A 31 2.62 -25.87 22.15
C ALA A 31 2.98 -25.81 23.65
N ILE A 32 2.22 -25.04 24.43
CA ILE A 32 2.41 -24.92 25.89
C ILE A 32 2.09 -26.26 26.59
N THR A 33 0.96 -26.88 26.26
CA THR A 33 0.51 -28.14 26.88
C THR A 33 1.47 -29.27 26.58
N MET A 34 2.06 -29.34 25.40
CA MET A 34 3.03 -30.37 25.00
C MET A 34 4.45 -30.05 25.46
N GLY A 35 4.70 -28.90 26.10
CA GLY A 35 6.04 -28.46 26.49
C GLY A 35 6.96 -28.15 25.29
N ARG A 36 6.40 -27.93 24.10
CA ARG A 36 7.14 -27.67 22.85
C ARG A 36 7.11 -26.20 22.49
N VAL A 37 7.53 -25.36 23.43
CA VAL A 37 7.57 -23.90 23.23
C VAL A 37 8.82 -23.53 22.46
N HIS A 38 8.67 -22.90 21.31
CA HIS A 38 9.80 -22.42 20.50
C HIS A 38 10.49 -21.23 21.18
N HIS A 39 11.77 -21.01 20.88
CA HIS A 39 12.53 -19.89 21.44
C HIS A 39 12.21 -18.53 20.78
N ALA A 40 11.65 -18.53 19.57
CA ALA A 40 11.31 -17.31 18.83
C ALA A 40 9.98 -17.44 18.09
N PHE A 41 9.09 -16.49 18.29
CA PHE A 41 7.79 -16.38 17.67
C PHE A 41 7.73 -15.14 16.78
N LEU A 42 7.07 -15.23 15.63
CA LEU A 42 6.82 -14.09 14.76
C LEU A 42 5.31 -13.95 14.51
N PHE A 43 4.70 -12.93 15.09
CA PHE A 43 3.28 -12.60 14.92
C PHE A 43 3.13 -11.58 13.80
N THR A 44 2.43 -11.95 12.74
CA THR A 44 2.24 -11.13 11.54
C THR A 44 0.77 -10.79 11.33
N GLY A 45 0.50 -9.64 10.71
CA GLY A 45 -0.86 -9.23 10.36
C GLY A 45 -1.11 -7.74 10.61
N ALA A 46 -2.28 -7.24 10.23
CA ALA A 46 -2.63 -5.83 10.29
C ALA A 46 -2.53 -5.22 11.70
N ARG A 47 -2.54 -3.90 11.79
CA ARG A 47 -2.53 -3.19 13.08
C ARG A 47 -3.84 -3.44 13.84
N GLY A 48 -3.75 -3.48 15.17
CA GLY A 48 -4.95 -3.51 16.05
C GLY A 48 -5.69 -4.85 16.15
N ILE A 49 -5.21 -5.94 15.52
CA ILE A 49 -5.86 -7.28 15.52
C ILE A 49 -5.47 -8.18 16.70
N GLY A 50 -4.66 -7.69 17.64
CA GLY A 50 -4.34 -8.40 18.88
C GLY A 50 -2.96 -9.04 18.97
N LYS A 51 -2.01 -8.79 18.04
CA LYS A 51 -0.63 -9.34 18.07
C LYS A 51 0.08 -9.12 19.41
N THR A 52 0.18 -7.87 19.85
CA THR A 52 0.85 -7.51 21.11
C THR A 52 0.09 -8.06 22.34
N SER A 53 -1.26 -8.14 22.26
CA SER A 53 -2.06 -8.77 23.32
C SER A 53 -1.74 -10.26 23.43
N ALA A 54 -1.69 -10.98 22.32
CA ALA A 54 -1.31 -12.39 22.27
C ALA A 54 0.12 -12.61 22.78
N ALA A 55 1.06 -11.71 22.45
CA ALA A 55 2.41 -11.75 22.97
C ALA A 55 2.45 -11.64 24.50
N ARG A 56 1.69 -10.73 25.08
CA ARG A 56 1.59 -10.59 26.55
C ARG A 56 0.89 -11.78 27.20
N ILE A 57 -0.13 -12.37 26.57
CA ILE A 57 -0.78 -13.59 27.06
C ILE A 57 0.21 -14.76 27.05
N LEU A 58 0.98 -14.92 25.96
CA LEU A 58 2.01 -15.95 25.87
C LEU A 58 3.09 -15.75 26.94
N ALA A 59 3.57 -14.52 27.14
CA ALA A 59 4.51 -14.20 28.20
C ALA A 59 3.97 -14.55 29.59
N LYS A 60 2.70 -14.21 29.88
CA LYS A 60 2.03 -14.62 31.14
C LYS A 60 1.92 -16.13 31.26
N ALA A 61 1.58 -16.84 30.18
CA ALA A 61 1.44 -18.30 30.17
C ALA A 61 2.76 -18.99 30.51
N LEU A 62 3.88 -18.46 30.02
CA LEU A 62 5.24 -19.00 30.28
C LEU A 62 5.78 -18.61 31.64
N CYS A 63 5.49 -17.42 32.14
CA CYS A 63 6.10 -16.83 33.33
C CYS A 63 5.22 -16.91 34.58
N CYS A 64 3.94 -17.27 34.47
CA CYS A 64 3.02 -17.36 35.61
C CYS A 64 3.58 -18.22 36.74
N ALA A 65 3.36 -17.84 38.01
CA ALA A 65 3.80 -18.62 39.17
C ALA A 65 3.26 -20.07 39.15
N GLN A 66 2.08 -20.29 38.57
CA GLN A 66 1.46 -21.60 38.38
C GLN A 66 1.80 -22.25 37.03
N GLY A 67 2.67 -21.62 36.20
CA GLY A 67 2.96 -22.06 34.85
C GLY A 67 4.17 -22.97 34.70
N PRO A 68 4.51 -23.35 33.44
CA PRO A 68 3.82 -22.95 32.21
C PRO A 68 2.37 -23.42 32.12
N THR A 69 1.44 -22.54 31.78
CA THR A 69 0.00 -22.86 31.77
C THR A 69 -0.71 -22.13 30.63
N VAL A 70 -1.72 -22.76 30.06
CA VAL A 70 -2.58 -22.14 29.02
C VAL A 70 -3.55 -21.10 29.62
N THR A 71 -3.82 -21.19 30.93
CA THR A 71 -4.68 -20.27 31.68
C THR A 71 -3.88 -19.55 32.75
N PRO A 72 -3.14 -18.48 32.43
CA PRO A 72 -2.40 -17.71 33.44
C PRO A 72 -3.34 -17.13 34.49
N CYS A 73 -2.95 -17.20 35.76
CA CYS A 73 -3.83 -16.86 36.89
C CYS A 73 -4.27 -15.39 36.93
N GLY A 74 -3.51 -14.46 36.32
CA GLY A 74 -3.81 -13.02 36.30
C GLY A 74 -3.62 -12.29 37.64
N THR A 75 -3.44 -13.02 38.74
CA THR A 75 -3.41 -12.47 40.11
C THR A 75 -2.05 -12.51 40.79
N CYS A 76 -1.11 -13.35 40.35
CA CYS A 76 0.25 -13.37 40.91
C CYS A 76 1.03 -12.11 40.52
N ALA A 77 2.06 -11.76 41.28
CA ALA A 77 2.88 -10.56 41.05
C ALA A 77 3.42 -10.49 39.60
N ILE A 78 3.89 -11.62 39.06
CA ILE A 78 4.41 -11.72 37.70
C ILE A 78 3.32 -11.44 36.65
N CYS A 79 2.11 -12.01 36.80
CA CYS A 79 1.01 -11.74 35.88
C CYS A 79 0.57 -10.27 35.91
N GLN A 80 0.57 -9.66 37.11
CA GLN A 80 0.21 -8.24 37.28
C GLN A 80 1.28 -7.30 36.72
N SER A 81 2.56 -7.60 36.96
CA SER A 81 3.68 -6.80 36.42
C SER A 81 3.73 -6.86 34.87
N ILE A 82 3.45 -8.02 34.27
CA ILE A 82 3.33 -8.14 32.81
C ILE A 82 2.12 -7.35 32.28
N ALA A 83 0.97 -7.41 32.98
CA ALA A 83 -0.22 -6.66 32.57
C ALA A 83 -0.01 -5.15 32.62
N SER A 84 0.73 -4.64 33.62
CA SER A 84 1.07 -3.22 33.78
C SER A 84 2.25 -2.77 32.88
N GLY A 85 3.01 -3.72 32.29
CA GLY A 85 4.22 -3.43 31.51
C GLY A 85 5.44 -3.07 32.37
N GLN A 86 5.47 -3.47 33.63
CA GLN A 86 6.53 -3.16 34.61
C GLN A 86 7.41 -4.36 34.96
N SER A 87 7.26 -5.48 34.25
CA SER A 87 8.05 -6.69 34.53
C SER A 87 9.51 -6.52 34.08
N VAL A 88 10.44 -6.89 34.95
CA VAL A 88 11.88 -6.89 34.66
C VAL A 88 12.25 -8.03 33.70
N ASP A 89 11.56 -9.16 33.80
CA ASP A 89 11.84 -10.36 33.00
C ASP A 89 11.02 -10.43 31.71
N VAL A 90 9.99 -9.59 31.57
CA VAL A 90 9.21 -9.47 30.31
C VAL A 90 9.32 -8.04 29.82
N GLN A 91 10.23 -7.85 28.88
CA GLN A 91 10.50 -6.52 28.31
C GLN A 91 9.74 -6.36 27.00
N GLU A 92 8.96 -5.30 26.92
CA GLU A 92 8.25 -4.90 25.71
C GLU A 92 8.95 -3.69 25.08
N ILE A 93 9.45 -3.86 23.87
CA ILE A 93 10.27 -2.91 23.14
C ILE A 93 9.48 -2.55 21.88
N ASP A 94 9.25 -1.27 21.67
CA ASP A 94 8.70 -0.75 20.42
C ASP A 94 9.84 -0.54 19.41
N GLY A 95 9.80 -1.28 18.31
CA GLY A 95 10.78 -1.21 17.24
C GLY A 95 10.84 0.15 16.57
N ALA A 96 9.75 0.93 16.58
CA ALA A 96 9.73 2.27 16.01
C ALA A 96 10.54 3.28 16.83
N SER A 97 10.57 3.11 18.16
CA SER A 97 11.32 3.98 19.09
C SER A 97 12.75 3.51 19.32
N ASN A 98 13.06 2.24 19.05
CA ASN A 98 14.34 1.59 19.34
C ASN A 98 14.93 0.94 18.08
N THR A 99 15.17 1.73 17.05
CA THR A 99 15.67 1.28 15.73
C THR A 99 17.16 1.00 15.70
N GLY A 100 17.90 1.44 16.73
CA GLY A 100 19.35 1.49 16.78
C GLY A 100 20.02 0.12 17.01
N VAL A 101 21.26 0.01 16.54
CA VAL A 101 22.10 -1.17 16.81
C VAL A 101 22.47 -1.26 18.29
N ASP A 102 22.62 -0.11 18.95
CA ASP A 102 23.06 -0.05 20.35
C ASP A 102 21.95 -0.50 21.29
N ASP A 103 20.68 -0.19 20.96
CA ASP A 103 19.52 -0.69 21.72
C ASP A 103 19.45 -2.23 21.67
N VAL A 104 19.67 -2.80 20.48
CA VAL A 104 19.70 -4.25 20.29
C VAL A 104 20.94 -4.89 20.91
N ARG A 105 22.07 -4.19 20.96
CA ARG A 105 23.27 -4.66 21.68
C ARG A 105 23.02 -4.72 23.19
N ALA A 106 22.39 -3.68 23.77
CA ALA A 106 22.00 -3.69 25.18
C ALA A 106 21.04 -4.85 25.50
N LEU A 107 20.05 -5.09 24.61
CA LEU A 107 19.16 -6.25 24.70
C LEU A 107 19.96 -7.56 24.69
N ARG A 108 20.90 -7.72 23.76
CA ARG A 108 21.74 -8.95 23.65
C ARG A 108 22.61 -9.18 24.88
N GLU A 109 23.10 -8.13 25.53
CA GLU A 109 23.79 -8.25 26.80
C GLU A 109 22.84 -8.72 27.90
N GLY A 110 21.62 -8.16 27.93
CA GLY A 110 20.57 -8.57 28.86
C GLY A 110 20.14 -10.03 28.73
N VAL A 111 20.20 -10.60 27.53
CA VAL A 111 19.88 -12.02 27.26
C VAL A 111 20.76 -13.00 28.02
N ARG A 112 22.02 -12.64 28.36
CA ARG A 112 22.97 -13.49 29.07
C ARG A 112 22.61 -13.73 30.54
N TYR A 113 21.81 -12.84 31.11
CA TYR A 113 21.45 -12.92 32.53
C TYR A 113 20.19 -13.77 32.71
N LEU A 114 20.19 -14.60 33.75
CA LEU A 114 19.02 -15.37 34.16
C LEU A 114 17.86 -14.42 34.55
N PRO A 115 16.61 -14.88 34.42
CA PRO A 115 15.46 -14.12 34.92
C PRO A 115 15.56 -13.91 36.44
N ALA A 116 15.08 -12.72 36.90
CA ALA A 116 15.15 -12.34 38.31
C ALA A 116 14.00 -12.96 39.13
N GLU A 117 12.79 -12.98 38.61
CA GLU A 117 11.58 -13.41 39.31
C GLU A 117 10.82 -14.49 38.56
N ALA A 118 10.84 -14.43 37.22
CA ALA A 118 10.08 -15.32 36.35
C ALA A 118 10.86 -16.59 35.99
N ARG A 119 10.17 -17.57 35.38
CA ARG A 119 10.81 -18.81 34.89
C ARG A 119 11.55 -18.64 33.57
N LYS A 120 11.11 -17.68 32.77
CA LYS A 120 11.66 -17.35 31.46
C LYS A 120 11.84 -15.84 31.35
N LYS A 121 12.79 -15.42 30.57
CA LYS A 121 13.01 -14.05 30.16
C LYS A 121 12.40 -13.86 28.78
N VAL A 122 11.42 -12.97 28.63
CA VAL A 122 10.66 -12.78 27.39
C VAL A 122 10.93 -11.39 26.84
N TYR A 123 11.32 -11.33 25.58
CA TYR A 123 11.48 -10.07 24.84
C TYR A 123 10.37 -9.97 23.80
N ILE A 124 9.47 -9.02 23.99
CA ILE A 124 8.40 -8.69 23.02
C ILE A 124 8.90 -7.48 22.23
N ILE A 125 9.13 -7.64 20.93
CA ILE A 125 9.56 -6.56 20.05
C ILE A 125 8.39 -6.30 19.09
N ASP A 126 7.68 -5.20 19.34
CA ASP A 126 6.57 -4.77 18.50
C ASP A 126 7.09 -3.94 17.31
N GLU A 127 6.38 -3.96 16.19
CA GLU A 127 6.75 -3.36 14.91
C GLU A 127 8.23 -3.63 14.53
N VAL A 128 8.64 -4.89 14.68
CA VAL A 128 10.03 -5.32 14.50
C VAL A 128 10.61 -4.98 13.12
N HIS A 129 9.77 -4.76 12.10
CA HIS A 129 10.20 -4.33 10.76
C HIS A 129 10.84 -2.93 10.73
N MET A 130 10.69 -2.15 11.80
CA MET A 130 11.33 -0.83 11.95
C MET A 130 12.80 -0.93 12.39
N LEU A 131 13.27 -2.09 12.82
CA LEU A 131 14.66 -2.30 13.17
C LEU A 131 15.57 -2.17 11.95
N SER A 132 16.73 -1.56 12.12
CA SER A 132 17.75 -1.48 11.06
C SER A 132 18.29 -2.87 10.70
N THR A 133 18.81 -3.03 9.48
CA THR A 133 19.43 -4.28 9.02
C THR A 133 20.57 -4.71 9.94
N SER A 134 21.32 -3.76 10.47
CA SER A 134 22.42 -4.01 11.43
C SER A 134 21.91 -4.48 12.79
N ALA A 135 20.73 -4.01 13.24
CA ALA A 135 20.05 -4.49 14.44
C ALA A 135 19.56 -5.94 14.28
N PHE A 136 18.96 -6.28 13.14
CA PHE A 136 18.61 -7.66 12.80
C PHE A 136 19.83 -8.58 12.81
N ASN A 137 20.92 -8.17 12.20
CA ASN A 137 22.17 -8.97 12.18
C ASN A 137 22.74 -9.20 13.57
N ALA A 138 22.59 -8.23 14.49
CA ALA A 138 23.02 -8.40 15.89
C ALA A 138 22.21 -9.46 16.66
N LEU A 139 20.95 -9.71 16.27
CA LEU A 139 20.10 -10.75 16.87
C LEU A 139 20.36 -12.15 16.32
N LEU A 140 20.90 -12.30 15.11
CA LEU A 140 21.04 -13.60 14.43
C LEU A 140 21.74 -14.63 15.30
N LYS A 141 22.89 -14.29 15.89
CA LYS A 141 23.65 -15.23 16.74
C LYS A 141 22.84 -15.71 17.93
N THR A 142 22.03 -14.84 18.54
CA THR A 142 21.19 -15.19 19.68
C THR A 142 20.00 -16.06 19.29
N LEU A 143 19.49 -15.88 18.06
CA LEU A 143 18.40 -16.69 17.50
C LEU A 143 18.90 -18.07 17.01
N GLU A 144 20.18 -18.19 16.64
CA GLU A 144 20.81 -19.46 16.27
C GLU A 144 21.13 -20.33 17.50
N GLU A 145 21.66 -19.70 18.54
CA GLU A 145 22.05 -20.36 19.79
C GLU A 145 21.35 -19.68 20.98
N PRO A 146 20.01 -19.83 21.09
CA PRO A 146 19.26 -19.15 22.13
C PRO A 146 19.52 -19.79 23.51
N PRO A 147 19.73 -19.00 24.58
CA PRO A 147 19.74 -19.52 25.93
C PRO A 147 18.38 -20.15 26.29
N GLU A 148 18.37 -21.26 26.99
CA GLU A 148 17.14 -22.00 27.34
C GLU A 148 16.08 -21.16 28.07
N HIS A 149 16.53 -20.16 28.82
CA HIS A 149 15.66 -19.30 29.62
C HIS A 149 15.06 -18.14 28.84
N VAL A 150 15.45 -17.93 27.57
CA VAL A 150 15.02 -16.77 26.77
C VAL A 150 13.99 -17.15 25.73
N VAL A 151 12.97 -16.27 25.53
CA VAL A 151 11.97 -16.38 24.49
C VAL A 151 11.81 -15.03 23.82
N PHE A 152 11.87 -15.01 22.48
CA PHE A 152 11.60 -13.83 21.67
C PHE A 152 10.19 -13.89 21.08
N ILE A 153 9.47 -12.77 21.09
CA ILE A 153 8.18 -12.63 20.45
C ILE A 153 8.25 -11.36 19.60
N PHE A 154 8.38 -11.54 18.31
CA PHE A 154 8.36 -10.46 17.32
C PHE A 154 6.94 -10.22 16.84
N ALA A 155 6.52 -8.97 16.74
CA ALA A 155 5.25 -8.59 16.11
C ALA A 155 5.52 -7.62 14.97
N THR A 156 4.83 -7.78 13.84
CA THR A 156 4.98 -6.92 12.67
C THR A 156 3.69 -6.78 11.89
N THR A 157 3.51 -5.60 11.29
CA THR A 157 2.49 -5.35 10.28
C THR A 157 3.00 -5.65 8.87
N GLU A 158 4.33 -5.63 8.65
CA GLU A 158 4.96 -5.73 7.34
C GLU A 158 5.97 -6.89 7.27
N VAL A 159 5.45 -8.10 7.07
CA VAL A 159 6.28 -9.32 7.03
C VAL A 159 7.31 -9.31 5.92
N HIS A 160 7.02 -8.64 4.80
CA HIS A 160 7.92 -8.57 3.64
C HIS A 160 9.21 -7.78 3.92
N LYS A 161 9.22 -6.91 4.94
CA LYS A 161 10.42 -6.18 5.38
C LYS A 161 11.31 -6.99 6.33
N ILE A 162 10.86 -8.17 6.80
CA ILE A 162 11.65 -9.01 7.71
C ILE A 162 12.64 -9.86 6.90
N PRO A 163 13.94 -9.84 7.23
CA PRO A 163 14.93 -10.68 6.56
C PRO A 163 14.57 -12.17 6.63
N ALA A 164 14.76 -12.88 5.51
CA ALA A 164 14.50 -14.33 5.44
C ALA A 164 15.33 -15.14 6.48
N THR A 165 16.52 -14.64 6.84
CA THR A 165 17.39 -15.22 7.86
C THR A 165 16.78 -15.19 9.26
N ILE A 166 15.98 -14.19 9.58
CA ILE A 166 15.21 -14.09 10.84
C ILE A 166 13.97 -14.98 10.75
N MET A 167 13.21 -14.87 9.65
CA MET A 167 11.99 -15.66 9.45
C MET A 167 12.23 -17.17 9.56
N SER A 168 13.34 -17.68 9.02
CA SER A 168 13.68 -19.10 9.07
C SER A 168 13.97 -19.65 10.47
N ARG A 169 14.20 -18.77 11.46
CA ARG A 169 14.50 -19.10 12.86
C ARG A 169 13.33 -18.84 13.82
N CYS A 170 12.22 -18.33 13.28
CA CYS A 170 11.02 -17.99 14.04
C CYS A 170 9.86 -18.91 13.68
N GLN A 171 9.05 -19.24 14.64
CA GLN A 171 7.75 -19.85 14.39
C GLN A 171 6.74 -18.75 14.05
N ARG A 172 6.25 -18.74 12.80
CA ARG A 172 5.35 -17.71 12.29
C ARG A 172 3.90 -18.02 12.61
N TYR A 173 3.15 -16.98 12.99
CA TYR A 173 1.71 -16.98 13.25
C TYR A 173 1.07 -15.81 12.53
N ASP A 174 0.15 -16.12 11.60
CA ASP A 174 -0.54 -15.11 10.80
C ASP A 174 -1.89 -14.78 11.45
N PHE A 175 -2.03 -13.55 11.92
CA PHE A 175 -3.26 -12.99 12.46
C PHE A 175 -4.13 -12.45 11.32
N LYS A 176 -5.42 -12.67 11.41
CA LYS A 176 -6.40 -12.29 10.38
C LYS A 176 -7.21 -11.07 10.81
N LEU A 177 -7.61 -10.26 9.85
CA LEU A 177 -8.63 -9.23 10.06
C LEU A 177 -9.97 -9.89 10.44
N LEU A 178 -10.73 -9.23 11.28
CA LEU A 178 -12.04 -9.70 11.65
C LEU A 178 -13.10 -9.32 10.61
N PRO A 179 -14.02 -10.23 10.28
CA PRO A 179 -15.23 -9.84 9.57
C PRO A 179 -16.00 -8.75 10.33
N SER A 180 -16.52 -7.77 9.61
CA SER A 180 -17.26 -6.63 10.17
C SER A 180 -18.42 -7.09 11.09
N LYS A 181 -19.13 -8.17 10.71
CA LYS A 181 -20.20 -8.77 11.51
C LYS A 181 -19.70 -9.24 12.89
N VAL A 182 -18.59 -9.97 12.93
CA VAL A 182 -18.01 -10.49 14.19
C VAL A 182 -17.55 -9.35 15.09
N LEU A 183 -16.94 -8.32 14.47
CA LEU A 183 -16.54 -7.13 15.20
C LEU A 183 -17.74 -6.36 15.75
N ALA A 184 -18.82 -6.18 14.96
CA ALA A 184 -20.04 -5.54 15.41
C ALA A 184 -20.67 -6.26 16.60
N GLU A 185 -20.76 -7.59 16.56
CA GLU A 185 -21.26 -8.40 17.67
C GLU A 185 -20.41 -8.23 18.94
N HIS A 186 -19.10 -8.11 18.79
CA HIS A 186 -18.19 -7.87 19.92
C HIS A 186 -18.38 -6.47 20.52
N LEU A 187 -18.46 -5.43 19.68
CA LEU A 187 -18.70 -4.04 20.12
C LEU A 187 -20.06 -3.91 20.80
N ALA A 188 -21.09 -4.56 20.28
CA ALA A 188 -22.43 -4.59 20.89
C ALA A 188 -22.40 -5.22 22.29
N ARG A 189 -21.68 -6.33 22.48
CA ARG A 189 -21.49 -6.94 23.82
C ARG A 189 -20.82 -5.98 24.80
N ILE A 190 -19.82 -5.22 24.34
CA ILE A 190 -19.13 -4.23 25.17
C ILE A 190 -20.07 -3.11 25.58
N LEU A 191 -20.85 -2.54 24.64
CA LEU A 191 -21.84 -1.50 24.96
C LEU A 191 -22.90 -1.98 25.96
N THR A 192 -23.34 -3.22 25.80
CA THR A 192 -24.27 -3.86 26.77
C THR A 192 -23.64 -3.96 28.16
N ASN A 193 -22.36 -4.35 28.26
CA ASN A 193 -21.63 -4.41 29.52
C ASN A 193 -21.43 -3.02 30.16
N GLU A 194 -21.24 -1.98 29.35
CA GLU A 194 -21.13 -0.59 29.79
C GLU A 194 -22.49 0.06 30.02
N LYS A 195 -23.60 -0.66 29.76
CA LYS A 195 -25.00 -0.19 29.93
C LYS A 195 -25.34 1.02 29.05
N ILE A 196 -24.73 1.09 27.87
CA ILE A 196 -25.00 2.13 26.88
C ILE A 196 -26.09 1.66 25.94
N VAL A 197 -27.12 2.49 25.73
CA VAL A 197 -28.21 2.20 24.79
C VAL A 197 -27.74 2.54 23.36
N PHE A 198 -27.91 1.61 22.44
CA PHE A 198 -27.45 1.74 21.07
C PHE A 198 -28.40 1.13 20.05
N GLU A 199 -28.36 1.64 18.83
CA GLU A 199 -29.00 1.03 17.66
C GLU A 199 -28.01 0.04 16.99
N PRO A 200 -28.49 -1.12 16.51
CA PRO A 200 -27.62 -2.10 15.85
C PRO A 200 -26.86 -1.53 14.65
N ASP A 201 -27.48 -0.63 13.88
CA ASP A 201 -26.87 -0.02 12.69
C ASP A 201 -25.76 0.98 13.02
N ALA A 202 -25.85 1.64 14.18
CA ALA A 202 -24.78 2.48 14.71
C ALA A 202 -23.51 1.65 14.97
N VAL A 203 -23.65 0.49 15.59
CA VAL A 203 -22.52 -0.40 15.89
C VAL A 203 -21.94 -1.03 14.63
N ARG A 204 -22.78 -1.38 13.64
CA ARG A 204 -22.32 -1.87 12.33
C ARG A 204 -21.48 -0.81 11.61
N LEU A 205 -21.90 0.45 11.69
CA LEU A 205 -21.14 1.56 11.09
C LEU A 205 -19.74 1.67 11.72
N VAL A 206 -19.63 1.65 13.07
CA VAL A 206 -18.34 1.66 13.76
C VAL A 206 -17.48 0.45 13.37
N ALA A 207 -18.06 -0.75 13.28
CA ALA A 207 -17.34 -1.97 12.91
C ALA A 207 -16.84 -1.93 11.46
N ARG A 208 -17.59 -1.32 10.54
CA ARG A 208 -17.18 -1.12 9.15
C ARG A 208 -16.00 -0.15 9.06
N GLU A 209 -16.09 0.99 9.75
CA GLU A 209 -15.00 2.00 9.75
C GLU A 209 -13.72 1.48 10.42
N ALA A 210 -13.83 0.55 11.36
CA ALA A 210 -12.69 -0.12 11.98
C ALA A 210 -11.95 -1.09 11.06
N ALA A 211 -12.47 -1.41 9.86
CA ALA A 211 -11.86 -2.25 8.84
C ALA A 211 -11.26 -3.57 9.38
N GLY A 212 -11.95 -4.21 10.35
CA GLY A 212 -11.52 -5.48 10.95
C GLY A 212 -10.49 -5.36 12.08
N SER A 213 -10.11 -4.14 12.48
CA SER A 213 -9.21 -3.86 13.61
C SER A 213 -10.01 -3.71 14.91
N VAL A 214 -9.80 -4.61 15.89
CA VAL A 214 -10.48 -4.53 17.20
C VAL A 214 -10.08 -3.27 17.96
N ARG A 215 -8.78 -2.90 17.91
CA ARG A 215 -8.29 -1.72 18.62
C ARG A 215 -8.89 -0.43 18.07
N ASP A 216 -8.95 -0.32 16.74
CA ASP A 216 -9.47 0.88 16.10
C ASP A 216 -10.99 0.94 16.30
N GLY A 217 -11.71 -0.20 16.23
CA GLY A 217 -13.13 -0.28 16.57
C GLY A 217 -13.44 0.17 17.99
N LEU A 218 -12.64 -0.24 18.97
CA LEU A 218 -12.79 0.19 20.36
C LEU A 218 -12.45 1.68 20.56
N SER A 219 -11.46 2.19 19.82
CA SER A 219 -11.08 3.61 19.89
C SER A 219 -12.15 4.51 19.26
N LEU A 220 -12.69 4.12 18.10
CA LEU A 220 -13.81 4.81 17.46
C LEU A 220 -15.06 4.76 18.35
N LEU A 221 -15.35 3.60 18.94
CA LEU A 221 -16.48 3.45 19.87
C LEU A 221 -16.34 4.38 21.08
N ASP A 222 -15.15 4.48 21.64
CA ASP A 222 -14.85 5.34 22.78
C ASP A 222 -15.08 6.82 22.44
N GLN A 223 -14.64 7.24 21.25
CA GLN A 223 -14.84 8.59 20.73
C GLN A 223 -16.33 8.90 20.57
N VAL A 224 -17.09 7.99 19.98
CA VAL A 224 -18.53 8.17 19.76
C VAL A 224 -19.30 8.19 21.08
N VAL A 225 -18.98 7.30 22.02
CA VAL A 225 -19.58 7.26 23.35
C VAL A 225 -19.32 8.55 24.12
N ALA A 226 -18.10 9.08 24.04
CA ALA A 226 -17.75 10.34 24.67
C ALA A 226 -18.54 11.54 24.11
N TYR A 227 -18.85 11.53 22.81
CA TYR A 227 -19.63 12.58 22.16
C TYR A 227 -21.13 12.49 22.50
N VAL A 228 -21.67 11.27 22.46
CA VAL A 228 -23.12 11.04 22.65
C VAL A 228 -23.56 11.20 24.12
N GLY A 229 -22.66 10.93 25.08
CA GLY A 229 -22.94 11.01 26.51
C GLY A 229 -24.04 10.00 26.92
N ASP A 230 -25.05 10.45 27.67
CA ASP A 230 -26.13 9.61 28.18
C ASP A 230 -27.28 9.34 27.16
N ALA A 231 -27.17 9.89 25.93
CA ALA A 231 -28.19 9.70 24.91
C ALA A 231 -27.99 8.36 24.18
N THR A 232 -29.02 7.90 23.47
CA THR A 232 -28.93 6.70 22.61
C THR A 232 -27.90 6.92 21.49
N LEU A 233 -27.06 5.92 21.29
CA LEU A 233 -26.08 5.87 20.21
C LEU A 233 -26.81 5.50 18.93
N SER A 234 -27.22 6.52 18.16
CA SER A 234 -27.90 6.34 16.88
C SER A 234 -26.90 6.38 15.72
N ARG A 235 -27.32 5.85 14.56
CA ARG A 235 -26.50 5.81 13.34
C ARG A 235 -26.07 7.22 12.90
N GLU A 236 -26.99 8.19 12.96
CA GLU A 236 -26.75 9.58 12.52
C GLU A 236 -25.63 10.24 13.36
N LYS A 237 -25.69 10.06 14.69
CA LYS A 237 -24.66 10.59 15.59
C LYS A 237 -23.29 9.96 15.35
N VAL A 238 -23.27 8.64 15.10
CA VAL A 238 -22.02 7.94 14.75
C VAL A 238 -21.46 8.49 13.45
N ALA A 239 -22.28 8.65 12.41
CA ALA A 239 -21.84 9.21 11.13
C ALA A 239 -21.30 10.63 11.27
N GLU A 240 -21.96 11.48 12.08
CA GLU A 240 -21.52 12.85 12.37
C GLU A 240 -20.15 12.87 13.06
N VAL A 241 -19.95 12.07 14.11
CA VAL A 241 -18.70 12.03 14.88
C VAL A 241 -17.53 11.48 14.07
N LEU A 242 -17.78 10.45 13.27
CA LEU A 242 -16.75 9.80 12.46
C LEU A 242 -16.50 10.53 11.13
N GLY A 243 -17.32 11.55 10.81
CA GLY A 243 -17.22 12.27 9.52
C GLY A 243 -17.53 11.36 8.31
N VAL A 244 -18.24 10.26 8.55
CA VAL A 244 -18.56 9.30 7.48
C VAL A 244 -19.67 9.87 6.61
N ALA A 245 -19.45 9.88 5.30
CA ALA A 245 -20.49 10.26 4.37
C ALA A 245 -21.73 9.37 4.53
N ASP A 246 -22.90 9.99 4.71
CA ASP A 246 -24.16 9.26 4.74
C ASP A 246 -24.33 8.50 3.41
N ARG A 247 -24.74 7.24 3.47
CA ARG A 247 -24.99 6.43 2.29
C ARG A 247 -26.00 7.08 1.34
N ARG A 248 -26.92 7.87 1.87
CA ARG A 248 -27.82 8.69 1.05
C ARG A 248 -27.10 9.70 0.17
N LEU A 249 -26.04 10.34 0.69
CA LEU A 249 -25.20 11.22 -0.10
C LEU A 249 -24.50 10.45 -1.24
N LEU A 250 -23.95 9.27 -0.93
CA LEU A 250 -23.28 8.43 -1.93
C LEU A 250 -24.27 7.97 -3.02
N TYR A 251 -25.47 7.58 -2.62
CA TYR A 251 -26.55 7.24 -3.55
C TYR A 251 -26.92 8.43 -4.45
N GLN A 252 -27.13 9.62 -3.86
CA GLN A 252 -27.46 10.83 -4.60
C GLN A 252 -26.35 11.22 -5.59
N LEU A 253 -25.08 11.16 -5.16
CA LEU A 253 -23.93 11.41 -6.04
C LEU A 253 -23.93 10.42 -7.22
N ALA A 254 -24.12 9.12 -6.95
CA ALA A 254 -24.16 8.10 -8.00
C ALA A 254 -25.35 8.32 -8.97
N ASP A 255 -26.54 8.66 -8.46
CA ASP A 255 -27.71 8.94 -9.29
C ASP A 255 -27.45 10.15 -10.21
N LYS A 256 -26.83 11.23 -9.69
CA LYS A 256 -26.49 12.42 -10.50
C LYS A 256 -25.38 12.15 -11.51
N VAL A 257 -24.36 11.37 -11.13
CA VAL A 257 -23.31 10.91 -12.06
C VAL A 257 -23.93 10.11 -13.21
N LEU A 258 -24.82 9.15 -12.90
CA LEU A 258 -25.52 8.35 -13.92
C LEU A 258 -26.47 9.21 -14.78
N ALA A 259 -27.08 10.24 -14.19
CA ALA A 259 -27.89 11.22 -14.92
C ALA A 259 -27.06 12.22 -15.75
N ARG A 260 -25.73 12.19 -15.64
CA ARG A 260 -24.78 13.11 -16.30
C ARG A 260 -24.96 14.58 -15.90
N ASP A 261 -25.45 14.84 -14.70
CA ASP A 261 -25.65 16.18 -14.15
C ASP A 261 -24.42 16.65 -13.37
N VAL A 262 -23.45 17.21 -14.09
CA VAL A 262 -22.20 17.73 -13.51
C VAL A 262 -22.46 18.82 -12.47
N ALA A 263 -23.41 19.73 -12.77
CA ALA A 263 -23.66 20.89 -11.92
C ALA A 263 -24.20 20.48 -10.55
N GLU A 264 -25.16 19.55 -10.52
CA GLU A 264 -25.76 19.07 -9.28
C GLU A 264 -24.78 18.17 -8.50
N THR A 265 -23.99 17.33 -9.19
CA THR A 265 -22.96 16.50 -8.58
C THR A 265 -21.93 17.36 -7.81
N LEU A 266 -21.44 18.44 -8.43
CA LEU A 266 -20.48 19.34 -7.78
C LEU A 266 -21.10 20.13 -6.62
N ARG A 267 -22.39 20.54 -6.73
CA ARG A 267 -23.10 21.19 -5.61
C ARG A 267 -23.23 20.27 -4.41
N GLN A 268 -23.63 19.01 -4.63
CA GLN A 268 -23.74 18.01 -3.56
C GLN A 268 -22.41 17.75 -2.88
N LEU A 269 -21.31 17.72 -3.64
CA LEU A 269 -19.98 17.63 -3.07
C LEU A 269 -19.65 18.85 -2.21
N ALA A 270 -19.89 20.06 -2.72
CA ALA A 270 -19.64 21.30 -1.97
C ALA A 270 -20.46 21.34 -0.67
N ASP A 271 -21.75 21.03 -0.73
CA ASP A 271 -22.64 20.96 0.43
C ASP A 271 -22.17 19.94 1.47
N ALA A 272 -21.62 18.79 1.04
CA ALA A 272 -21.08 17.78 1.94
C ALA A 272 -19.83 18.31 2.66
N ILE A 273 -18.93 18.98 1.95
CA ILE A 273 -17.73 19.59 2.53
C ILE A 273 -18.12 20.70 3.53
N ASP A 274 -19.09 21.53 3.19
CA ASP A 274 -19.55 22.64 4.06
C ASP A 274 -20.22 22.10 5.35
N ARG A 275 -20.76 20.88 5.31
CA ARG A 275 -21.27 20.15 6.50
C ARG A 275 -20.17 19.46 7.32
N GLY A 276 -18.89 19.57 6.90
CA GLY A 276 -17.75 19.01 7.64
C GLY A 276 -17.43 17.56 7.32
N VAL A 277 -17.95 16.99 6.21
CA VAL A 277 -17.58 15.64 5.76
C VAL A 277 -16.12 15.65 5.28
N ASP A 278 -15.31 14.70 5.77
CA ASP A 278 -13.94 14.53 5.29
C ASP A 278 -13.95 14.11 3.81
N LEU A 279 -13.30 14.92 2.98
CA LEU A 279 -13.30 14.73 1.53
C LEU A 279 -12.69 13.41 1.10
N MET A 280 -11.55 13.02 1.70
CA MET A 280 -10.86 11.78 1.33
C MET A 280 -11.60 10.54 1.83
N GLN A 281 -12.23 10.63 3.00
CA GLN A 281 -13.06 9.57 3.53
C GLN A 281 -14.31 9.39 2.67
N MET A 282 -14.97 10.49 2.27
CA MET A 282 -16.10 10.46 1.33
C MET A 282 -15.69 9.85 -0.02
N ALA A 283 -14.53 10.24 -0.56
CA ALA A 283 -14.05 9.71 -1.83
C ALA A 283 -13.81 8.18 -1.77
N ARG A 284 -13.27 7.68 -0.67
CA ARG A 284 -13.11 6.24 -0.43
C ARG A 284 -14.46 5.53 -0.21
N ALA A 285 -15.37 6.16 0.50
CA ALA A 285 -16.72 5.62 0.70
C ALA A 285 -17.47 5.53 -0.64
N PHE A 286 -17.33 6.54 -1.51
CA PHE A 286 -17.93 6.54 -2.85
C PHE A 286 -17.31 5.46 -3.75
N LEU A 287 -15.99 5.21 -3.63
CA LEU A 287 -15.33 4.09 -4.31
C LEU A 287 -15.93 2.74 -3.87
N GLY A 288 -16.14 2.55 -2.56
CA GLY A 288 -16.81 1.37 -2.02
C GLY A 288 -18.26 1.22 -2.53
N PHE A 289 -18.98 2.35 -2.65
CA PHE A 289 -20.33 2.34 -3.20
C PHE A 289 -20.37 1.94 -4.68
N LEU A 290 -19.44 2.45 -5.49
CA LEU A 290 -19.31 2.05 -6.90
C LEU A 290 -18.92 0.57 -7.06
N HIS A 291 -18.09 0.03 -6.16
CA HIS A 291 -17.79 -1.40 -6.10
C HIS A 291 -19.05 -2.23 -5.81
N ASP A 292 -19.84 -1.85 -4.81
CA ASP A 292 -21.10 -2.52 -4.51
C ASP A 292 -22.06 -2.48 -5.69
N LEU A 293 -22.13 -1.33 -6.37
CA LEU A 293 -22.93 -1.14 -7.58
C LEU A 293 -22.46 -2.05 -8.73
N GLU A 294 -21.15 -2.22 -8.90
CA GLU A 294 -20.57 -3.10 -9.91
C GLU A 294 -20.88 -4.57 -9.62
N ILE A 295 -20.74 -5.02 -8.35
CA ILE A 295 -21.09 -6.38 -7.94
C ILE A 295 -22.56 -6.67 -8.24
N LEU A 296 -23.48 -5.78 -7.86
CA LEU A 296 -24.92 -5.98 -8.08
C LEU A 296 -25.31 -5.90 -9.57
N THR A 297 -24.57 -5.17 -10.38
CA THR A 297 -24.75 -5.12 -11.84
C THR A 297 -24.23 -6.40 -12.50
N ALA A 298 -23.14 -6.98 -11.97
CA ALA A 298 -22.53 -8.20 -12.52
C ALA A 298 -23.23 -9.47 -12.04
N VAL A 299 -23.66 -9.53 -10.76
CA VAL A 299 -24.25 -10.70 -10.09
C VAL A 299 -25.45 -10.24 -9.25
N PRO A 300 -26.68 -10.26 -9.79
CA PRO A 300 -27.88 -9.72 -9.13
C PRO A 300 -28.21 -10.36 -7.77
N ASP A 301 -27.83 -11.62 -7.54
CA ASP A 301 -28.13 -12.39 -6.31
C ASP A 301 -26.94 -12.42 -5.32
N ALA A 302 -25.98 -11.51 -5.47
CA ALA A 302 -24.77 -11.44 -4.63
C ALA A 302 -24.96 -10.55 -3.37
N GLU A 303 -26.13 -10.60 -2.73
CA GLU A 303 -26.43 -9.79 -1.54
C GLU A 303 -25.52 -10.11 -0.36
N ASP A 304 -25.09 -11.36 -0.26
CA ASP A 304 -24.17 -11.87 0.77
C ASP A 304 -22.72 -11.41 0.60
N LEU A 305 -22.36 -10.87 -0.59
CA LEU A 305 -21.03 -10.32 -0.87
C LEU A 305 -20.91 -8.84 -0.48
N ILE A 306 -22.02 -8.19 -0.10
CA ILE A 306 -22.07 -6.75 0.19
C ILE A 306 -22.38 -6.54 1.67
N ASP A 307 -21.54 -5.74 2.34
CA ASP A 307 -21.75 -5.35 3.74
C ASP A 307 -22.69 -4.14 3.83
N ALA A 308 -23.96 -4.37 3.54
CA ALA A 308 -25.03 -3.37 3.56
C ALA A 308 -26.34 -3.94 4.11
N THR A 309 -27.26 -3.06 4.51
CA THR A 309 -28.60 -3.47 4.94
C THR A 309 -29.47 -3.86 3.74
N ALA A 310 -30.55 -4.62 3.97
CA ALA A 310 -31.46 -5.02 2.89
C ALA A 310 -32.07 -3.82 2.15
N GLU A 311 -32.33 -2.70 2.86
CA GLU A 311 -32.84 -1.46 2.27
C GLU A 311 -31.78 -0.81 1.37
N GLU A 312 -30.55 -0.71 1.86
CA GLU A 312 -29.42 -0.15 1.11
C GLU A 312 -29.11 -0.98 -0.16
N ILE A 313 -29.22 -2.30 -0.08
CA ILE A 313 -29.07 -3.19 -1.23
C ILE A 313 -30.18 -2.96 -2.24
N ALA A 314 -31.43 -2.83 -1.79
CA ALA A 314 -32.57 -2.57 -2.67
C ALA A 314 -32.41 -1.22 -3.42
N GLU A 315 -31.99 -0.16 -2.73
CA GLU A 315 -31.71 1.14 -3.33
C GLU A 315 -30.58 1.04 -4.37
N THR A 316 -29.47 0.36 -4.03
CA THR A 316 -28.32 0.18 -4.94
C THR A 316 -28.69 -0.67 -6.16
N LYS A 317 -29.54 -1.71 -6.00
CA LYS A 317 -30.12 -2.47 -7.13
C LYS A 317 -30.96 -1.58 -8.06
N GLY A 318 -31.69 -0.61 -7.50
CA GLY A 318 -32.44 0.37 -8.29
C GLY A 318 -31.53 1.19 -9.21
N LEU A 319 -30.33 1.57 -8.76
CA LEU A 319 -29.33 2.25 -9.58
C LEU A 319 -28.65 1.29 -10.58
N ALA A 320 -28.34 0.08 -10.17
CA ALA A 320 -27.75 -0.95 -11.04
C ALA A 320 -28.63 -1.23 -12.26
N GLY A 321 -29.94 -1.19 -12.10
CA GLY A 321 -30.89 -1.31 -13.22
C GLY A 321 -30.87 -0.13 -14.22
N LYS A 322 -30.35 1.02 -13.83
CA LYS A 322 -30.25 2.23 -14.69
C LYS A 322 -28.92 2.29 -15.48
N ALA A 323 -27.93 1.51 -15.09
CA ALA A 323 -26.57 1.58 -15.65
C ALA A 323 -26.21 0.30 -16.41
N SER A 324 -25.48 0.44 -17.52
CA SER A 324 -24.88 -0.73 -18.19
C SER A 324 -23.63 -1.17 -17.43
N LYS A 325 -23.33 -2.49 -17.45
CA LYS A 325 -22.13 -3.05 -16.81
C LYS A 325 -20.86 -2.30 -17.23
N GLY A 326 -20.67 -2.07 -18.54
CA GLY A 326 -19.49 -1.37 -19.05
C GLY A 326 -19.37 0.08 -18.57
N LEU A 327 -20.49 0.75 -18.25
CA LEU A 327 -20.46 2.08 -17.65
C LEU A 327 -20.00 2.03 -16.18
N VAL A 328 -20.58 1.12 -15.39
CA VAL A 328 -20.25 1.00 -13.95
C VAL A 328 -18.77 0.65 -13.78
N THR A 329 -18.25 -0.29 -14.56
CA THR A 329 -16.81 -0.63 -14.58
C THR A 329 -15.94 0.60 -14.91
N ALA A 330 -16.34 1.39 -15.93
CA ALA A 330 -15.62 2.61 -16.29
C ALA A 330 -15.63 3.67 -15.18
N LEU A 331 -16.77 3.83 -14.48
CA LEU A 331 -16.90 4.74 -13.35
C LEU A 331 -15.99 4.31 -12.19
N PHE A 332 -16.00 3.02 -11.84
CA PHE A 332 -15.16 2.46 -10.79
C PHE A 332 -13.67 2.67 -11.08
N ASP A 333 -13.20 2.28 -12.28
CA ASP A 333 -11.79 2.39 -12.67
C ASP A 333 -11.29 3.85 -12.66
N ARG A 334 -12.08 4.79 -13.18
CA ARG A 334 -11.72 6.21 -13.20
C ARG A 334 -11.67 6.79 -11.80
N TRP A 335 -12.68 6.49 -10.98
CA TRP A 335 -12.74 6.98 -9.61
C TRP A 335 -11.63 6.39 -8.74
N ALA A 336 -11.30 5.11 -8.89
CA ALA A 336 -10.21 4.46 -8.16
C ALA A 336 -8.87 5.18 -8.40
N ARG A 337 -8.56 5.52 -9.66
CA ARG A 337 -7.35 6.29 -10.01
C ARG A 337 -7.38 7.68 -9.41
N ALA A 338 -8.51 8.38 -9.51
CA ALA A 338 -8.65 9.73 -8.96
C ALA A 338 -8.45 9.76 -7.43
N VAL A 339 -8.98 8.78 -6.71
CA VAL A 339 -8.78 8.65 -5.25
C VAL A 339 -7.31 8.39 -4.91
N GLU A 340 -6.63 7.55 -5.68
CA GLU A 340 -5.20 7.27 -5.47
C GLU A 340 -4.33 8.51 -5.75
N GLU A 341 -4.60 9.25 -6.81
CA GLU A 341 -3.92 10.50 -7.14
C GLU A 341 -4.19 11.59 -6.10
N ALA A 342 -5.45 11.76 -5.69
CA ALA A 342 -5.85 12.73 -4.68
C ALA A 342 -5.17 12.47 -3.33
N ALA A 343 -4.99 11.20 -2.95
CA ALA A 343 -4.33 10.82 -1.70
C ALA A 343 -2.85 11.24 -1.64
N ARG A 344 -2.20 11.44 -2.79
CA ARG A 344 -0.79 11.89 -2.89
C ARG A 344 -0.64 13.38 -3.18
N SER A 345 -1.75 14.06 -3.47
CA SER A 345 -1.76 15.46 -3.89
C SER A 345 -1.86 16.43 -2.72
N GLN A 346 -1.28 17.62 -2.88
CA GLN A 346 -1.49 18.74 -1.97
C GLN A 346 -2.85 19.45 -2.20
N THR A 347 -3.51 19.19 -3.32
CA THR A 347 -4.80 19.78 -3.70
C THR A 347 -5.86 18.70 -4.00
N PRO A 348 -6.20 17.82 -3.05
CA PRO A 348 -7.10 16.69 -3.29
C PRO A 348 -8.49 17.13 -3.75
N ARG A 349 -8.98 18.28 -3.26
CA ARG A 349 -10.30 18.81 -3.60
C ARG A 349 -10.44 19.06 -5.10
N LEU A 350 -9.50 19.76 -5.71
CA LEU A 350 -9.54 20.08 -7.14
C LEU A 350 -9.53 18.82 -8.01
N LEU A 351 -8.71 17.82 -7.64
CA LEU A 351 -8.63 16.54 -8.36
C LEU A 351 -9.96 15.78 -8.29
N LEU A 352 -10.58 15.71 -7.12
CA LEU A 352 -11.84 14.99 -6.95
C LEU A 352 -13.02 15.71 -7.60
N GLU A 353 -13.07 17.05 -7.57
CA GLU A 353 -14.08 17.83 -8.31
C GLU A 353 -13.99 17.58 -9.82
N MET A 354 -12.78 17.60 -10.39
CA MET A 354 -12.56 17.32 -11.80
C MET A 354 -12.86 15.86 -12.16
N ALA A 355 -12.50 14.93 -11.29
CA ALA A 355 -12.81 13.52 -11.48
C ALA A 355 -14.32 13.25 -11.49
N LEU A 356 -15.08 13.86 -10.58
CA LEU A 356 -16.55 13.75 -10.59
C LEU A 356 -17.16 14.31 -11.88
N ALA A 357 -16.65 15.44 -12.39
CA ALA A 357 -17.07 15.98 -13.66
C ALA A 357 -16.73 15.02 -14.83
N ASP A 358 -15.56 14.35 -14.79
CA ASP A 358 -15.19 13.33 -15.78
C ASP A 358 -16.10 12.09 -15.68
N LEU A 359 -16.46 11.64 -14.47
CA LEU A 359 -17.40 10.54 -14.29
C LEU A 359 -18.77 10.82 -14.93
N CYS A 360 -19.29 12.04 -14.80
CA CYS A 360 -20.56 12.42 -15.44
C CYS A 360 -20.48 12.35 -16.98
N ASN A 361 -19.29 12.53 -17.54
CA ASN A 361 -19.05 12.46 -18.98
C ASN A 361 -18.56 11.07 -19.44
N ALA A 362 -18.50 10.09 -18.52
CA ALA A 362 -18.03 8.76 -18.85
C ALA A 362 -18.94 8.07 -19.87
N GLU A 363 -18.31 7.47 -20.88
CA GLU A 363 -19.00 6.61 -21.84
C GLU A 363 -18.81 5.14 -21.44
N PRO A 364 -19.82 4.28 -21.70
CA PRO A 364 -19.69 2.86 -21.43
C PRO A 364 -18.56 2.25 -22.26
N LEU A 365 -17.74 1.41 -21.61
CA LEU A 365 -16.73 0.62 -22.32
C LEU A 365 -17.45 -0.36 -23.26
N LEU A 366 -17.27 -0.16 -24.55
CA LEU A 366 -17.80 -1.08 -25.57
C LEU A 366 -16.77 -2.18 -25.83
N PRO A 367 -17.18 -3.45 -25.78
CA PRO A 367 -16.31 -4.55 -26.20
C PRO A 367 -15.81 -4.32 -27.63
N LEU A 368 -14.54 -4.64 -27.88
CA LEU A 368 -13.92 -4.44 -29.21
C LEU A 368 -14.70 -5.17 -30.32
N GLY A 369 -15.30 -6.32 -29.99
CA GLY A 369 -16.18 -7.07 -30.90
C GLY A 369 -17.40 -6.27 -31.36
N ASP A 370 -18.07 -5.57 -30.44
CA ASP A 370 -19.24 -4.75 -30.76
C ASP A 370 -18.87 -3.56 -31.65
N LEU A 371 -17.66 -3.00 -31.48
CA LEU A 371 -17.14 -1.94 -32.35
C LEU A 371 -16.84 -2.47 -33.75
N LEU A 372 -16.26 -3.66 -33.88
CA LEU A 372 -16.01 -4.32 -35.16
C LEU A 372 -17.32 -4.63 -35.87
N ASP A 373 -18.32 -5.19 -35.19
CA ASP A 373 -19.64 -5.46 -35.75
C ASP A 373 -20.36 -4.18 -36.23
N ARG A 374 -20.17 -3.07 -35.49
CA ARG A 374 -20.71 -1.77 -35.91
C ARG A 374 -19.99 -1.21 -37.13
N LEU A 375 -18.67 -1.37 -37.20
CA LEU A 375 -17.87 -0.98 -38.37
C LEU A 375 -18.26 -1.79 -39.58
N GLU A 376 -18.38 -3.11 -39.50
CA GLU A 376 -18.83 -4.00 -40.59
C GLU A 376 -20.26 -3.63 -41.08
N LYS A 377 -21.17 -3.33 -40.14
CA LYS A 377 -22.52 -2.85 -40.50
C LYS A 377 -22.51 -1.49 -41.19
N LEU A 378 -21.60 -0.58 -40.82
CA LEU A 378 -21.43 0.71 -41.46
C LEU A 378 -20.80 0.57 -42.85
N GLU A 379 -19.76 -0.28 -42.99
CA GLU A 379 -19.17 -0.61 -44.29
C GLU A 379 -20.22 -1.25 -45.24
N GLY A 380 -21.05 -2.18 -44.75
CA GLY A 380 -22.13 -2.75 -45.51
C GLY A 380 -23.20 -1.73 -45.94
N ARG A 381 -23.44 -0.71 -45.14
CA ARG A 381 -24.37 0.42 -45.48
C ARG A 381 -23.75 1.40 -46.47
N LEU A 382 -22.46 1.68 -46.38
CA LEU A 382 -21.72 2.56 -47.27
C LEU A 382 -21.40 1.86 -48.60
N GLY A 383 -21.17 0.55 -48.60
CA GLY A 383 -20.95 -0.27 -49.80
C GLY A 383 -22.20 -0.45 -50.69
N GLY A 384 -23.40 -0.11 -50.16
CA GLY A 384 -24.66 -0.18 -50.93
C GLY A 384 -24.99 1.05 -51.78
N ALA A 385 -24.18 2.10 -51.74
CA ALA A 385 -24.40 3.34 -52.54
C ALA A 385 -23.19 3.61 -53.44
N GLY A 386 -23.18 3.04 -54.63
CA GLY A 386 -22.31 3.46 -55.74
C GLY A 386 -21.16 2.50 -56.07
N ALA A 387 -21.41 1.54 -56.89
CA ALA A 387 -20.38 0.74 -57.53
C ALA A 387 -19.50 1.61 -58.44
N LEU A 388 -18.22 1.78 -58.05
CA LEU A 388 -17.18 2.24 -58.97
C LEU A 388 -16.71 1.07 -59.85
N PRO A 389 -16.42 1.32 -61.15
CA PRO A 389 -16.13 0.24 -62.10
C PRO A 389 -14.80 -0.47 -61.78
N ALA A 390 -14.86 -1.77 -61.89
CA ALA A 390 -13.76 -2.70 -61.65
C ALA A 390 -12.55 -2.44 -62.55
N ARG A 391 -11.38 -2.35 -61.94
CA ARG A 391 -10.06 -2.37 -62.59
C ARG A 391 -9.70 -3.81 -62.97
N PRO A 392 -9.21 -4.08 -64.21
CA PRO A 392 -8.97 -5.45 -64.67
C PRO A 392 -7.80 -6.11 -63.92
N ALA A 393 -7.97 -7.41 -63.64
CA ALA A 393 -7.03 -8.25 -62.95
C ALA A 393 -5.84 -8.69 -63.85
N PRO A 394 -4.63 -8.87 -63.30
CA PRO A 394 -3.53 -9.54 -63.99
C PRO A 394 -3.66 -11.10 -63.87
N PRO A 395 -3.05 -11.85 -64.78
CA PRO A 395 -3.37 -13.26 -64.97
C PRO A 395 -2.73 -14.19 -63.95
N GLU A 396 -3.44 -15.30 -63.75
CA GLU A 396 -3.09 -16.43 -62.90
C GLU A 396 -1.79 -17.14 -63.32
N SER A 397 -0.97 -17.50 -62.34
CA SER A 397 -0.02 -18.59 -62.48
C SER A 397 -0.12 -19.56 -61.27
N ARG A 398 -0.17 -20.84 -61.65
CA ARG A 398 -0.49 -22.05 -60.90
C ARG A 398 0.59 -22.50 -59.86
N PRO A 399 0.34 -23.55 -59.08
CA PRO A 399 0.68 -23.67 -57.67
C PRO A 399 1.88 -24.58 -57.35
N ARG A 400 2.51 -24.38 -56.22
CA ARG A 400 3.25 -25.48 -55.54
C ARG A 400 3.41 -25.11 -54.05
N GLY A 401 2.75 -25.78 -53.17
CA GLY A 401 3.30 -26.83 -52.31
C GLY A 401 3.95 -26.38 -51.01
N ALA A 402 3.38 -26.90 -49.91
CA ALA A 402 4.00 -27.13 -48.61
C ALA A 402 3.89 -26.05 -47.50
N ALA A 403 3.17 -26.49 -46.49
CA ALA A 403 2.90 -25.88 -45.21
C ALA A 403 4.18 -25.40 -44.48
N ARG A 404 4.14 -24.18 -43.99
CA ARG A 404 4.92 -23.77 -42.82
C ARG A 404 4.05 -22.86 -41.93
N GLN A 405 3.97 -23.24 -40.68
CA GLN A 405 3.29 -22.53 -39.61
C GLN A 405 3.73 -21.08 -39.52
N SER A 406 2.80 -20.17 -39.64
CA SER A 406 3.03 -18.75 -39.44
C SER A 406 3.00 -18.39 -37.97
N ALA A 407 4.09 -17.79 -37.47
CA ALA A 407 4.20 -17.08 -36.24
C ALA A 407 3.35 -15.79 -36.26
N PRO A 408 2.92 -15.25 -35.09
CA PRO A 408 2.03 -14.10 -35.03
C PRO A 408 2.69 -12.82 -35.56
N VAL A 409 1.95 -12.12 -36.40
CA VAL A 409 2.33 -10.82 -36.98
C VAL A 409 2.32 -9.77 -35.89
N ALA A 410 3.46 -9.11 -35.68
CA ALA A 410 3.61 -7.95 -34.84
C ALA A 410 2.88 -6.73 -35.44
N ALA A 411 2.25 -5.93 -34.59
CA ALA A 411 1.59 -4.69 -34.93
C ALA A 411 2.56 -3.68 -35.60
N PRO A 412 2.09 -2.82 -36.51
CA PRO A 412 2.95 -1.84 -37.17
C PRO A 412 3.51 -0.82 -36.19
N ALA A 413 4.82 -0.63 -36.23
CA ALA A 413 5.53 0.37 -35.46
C ALA A 413 5.13 1.78 -35.90
N PRO A 414 5.09 2.78 -34.97
CA PRO A 414 4.85 4.17 -35.32
C PRO A 414 5.93 4.70 -36.27
N ALA A 415 5.53 5.56 -37.20
CA ALA A 415 6.39 6.11 -38.23
C ALA A 415 7.67 6.74 -37.64
N ALA A 416 8.84 6.32 -38.14
CA ALA A 416 10.13 6.81 -37.71
C ALA A 416 10.28 8.30 -37.99
N ALA A 417 10.69 9.08 -36.98
CA ALA A 417 11.08 10.46 -37.12
C ALA A 417 12.31 10.56 -38.06
N PRO A 418 12.48 11.66 -38.82
CA PRO A 418 13.60 11.82 -39.72
C PRO A 418 14.95 11.77 -38.98
N PRO A 419 16.05 11.23 -39.62
CA PRO A 419 17.35 11.14 -38.99
C PRO A 419 17.90 12.54 -38.66
N LEU A 420 18.66 12.64 -37.56
CA LEU A 420 19.31 13.89 -37.14
C LEU A 420 20.52 14.22 -38.02
N PRO A 421 20.85 15.53 -38.18
CA PRO A 421 22.08 15.93 -38.83
C PRO A 421 23.34 15.33 -38.16
N PRO A 422 24.46 15.11 -38.89
CA PRO A 422 25.67 14.48 -38.37
C PRO A 422 26.37 15.22 -37.22
N ASP A 423 26.05 16.51 -37.00
CA ASP A 423 26.61 17.36 -35.93
C ASP A 423 25.65 17.54 -34.73
N SER A 424 24.67 16.63 -34.55
CA SER A 424 23.70 16.74 -33.45
C SER A 424 24.34 16.49 -32.09
N ASP A 425 23.91 17.24 -31.06
CA ASP A 425 24.36 17.08 -29.69
C ASP A 425 24.07 15.66 -29.18
N ILE A 426 25.08 15.03 -28.56
CA ILE A 426 25.02 13.70 -27.99
C ILE A 426 23.83 13.58 -27.01
N ALA A 427 23.54 14.66 -26.29
CA ALA A 427 22.40 14.70 -25.34
C ALA A 427 21.05 14.56 -26.05
N GLU A 428 20.88 15.20 -27.20
CA GLU A 428 19.65 15.14 -27.99
C GLU A 428 19.46 13.75 -28.63
N VAL A 429 20.54 13.15 -29.14
CA VAL A 429 20.51 11.79 -29.69
C VAL A 429 20.12 10.80 -28.59
N TRP A 430 20.72 10.90 -27.40
CA TRP A 430 20.46 10.02 -26.29
C TRP A 430 19.04 10.18 -25.75
N ARG A 431 18.51 11.40 -25.70
CA ARG A 431 17.11 11.67 -25.34
C ARG A 431 16.14 10.95 -26.27
N ARG A 432 16.33 11.03 -27.60
CA ARG A 432 15.50 10.33 -28.58
C ARG A 432 15.61 8.81 -28.50
N VAL A 433 16.79 8.28 -28.20
CA VAL A 433 16.97 6.84 -27.95
C VAL A 433 16.09 6.40 -26.78
N ARG A 434 16.10 7.13 -25.68
CA ARG A 434 15.29 6.81 -24.50
C ARG A 434 13.77 6.92 -24.80
N GLU A 435 13.35 7.97 -25.45
CA GLU A 435 11.94 8.17 -25.86
C GLU A 435 11.42 7.03 -26.73
N SER A 436 12.27 6.47 -27.61
CA SER A 436 11.88 5.34 -28.46
C SER A 436 11.60 4.04 -27.69
N PHE A 437 12.11 3.92 -26.45
CA PHE A 437 11.87 2.78 -25.55
C PHE A 437 10.80 3.06 -24.49
N GLY A 438 10.12 4.20 -24.51
CA GLY A 438 9.05 4.55 -23.57
C GLY A 438 7.90 3.55 -23.47
N HIS A 439 7.67 2.77 -24.53
CA HIS A 439 6.68 1.68 -24.55
C HIS A 439 7.13 0.40 -23.81
N ARG A 440 8.38 0.34 -23.32
CA ARG A 440 8.97 -0.79 -22.57
C ARG A 440 9.56 -0.31 -21.23
N PRO A 441 8.77 -0.23 -20.15
CA PRO A 441 9.19 0.39 -18.88
C PRO A 441 10.46 -0.18 -18.28
N ALA A 442 10.68 -1.49 -18.36
CA ALA A 442 11.86 -2.15 -17.81
C ALA A 442 13.16 -1.76 -18.54
N MET A 443 13.07 -1.47 -19.82
CA MET A 443 14.21 -1.07 -20.65
C MET A 443 14.49 0.43 -20.51
N ALA A 444 13.45 1.26 -20.49
CA ALA A 444 13.57 2.68 -20.22
C ALA A 444 14.26 2.92 -18.87
N ALA A 445 13.81 2.24 -17.81
CA ALA A 445 14.43 2.31 -16.49
C ALA A 445 15.91 1.85 -16.47
N ALA A 446 16.28 0.83 -17.25
CA ALA A 446 17.68 0.40 -17.36
C ALA A 446 18.55 1.46 -18.07
N LEU A 447 18.02 2.12 -19.11
CA LEU A 447 18.70 3.17 -19.85
C LEU A 447 18.80 4.50 -19.06
N ASP A 448 17.91 4.74 -18.08
CA ASP A 448 17.99 5.89 -17.16
C ASP A 448 19.21 5.82 -16.24
N HIS A 449 19.74 4.63 -16.00
CA HIS A 449 20.99 4.39 -15.28
C HIS A 449 22.24 4.36 -16.17
N ALA A 450 22.09 4.52 -17.49
CA ALA A 450 23.19 4.48 -18.43
C ALA A 450 23.87 5.86 -18.57
N GLU A 451 25.18 5.88 -18.50
CA GLU A 451 26.03 7.03 -18.74
C GLU A 451 26.77 6.85 -20.11
N VAL A 452 26.81 7.89 -20.92
CA VAL A 452 27.56 7.84 -22.16
C VAL A 452 29.05 8.18 -21.88
N GLY A 453 29.89 7.16 -21.86
CA GLY A 453 31.30 7.29 -21.52
C GLY A 453 32.18 7.73 -22.70
N GLY A 454 31.76 7.46 -23.94
CA GLY A 454 32.48 7.84 -25.14
C GLY A 454 31.67 7.58 -26.41
N TRP A 455 31.91 8.38 -27.45
CA TRP A 455 31.30 8.24 -28.77
C TRP A 455 32.35 8.53 -29.85
N GLU A 456 33.01 7.49 -30.35
CA GLU A 456 34.08 7.62 -31.33
C GLU A 456 33.97 6.51 -32.40
N GLY A 457 34.23 6.86 -33.66
CA GLY A 457 34.37 5.90 -34.76
C GLY A 457 33.17 5.01 -35.03
N GLY A 458 31.93 5.46 -34.68
CA GLY A 458 30.71 4.66 -34.83
C GLY A 458 30.50 3.65 -33.69
N ALA A 459 31.24 3.76 -32.58
CA ALA A 459 31.03 3.00 -31.36
C ALA A 459 30.61 3.92 -30.20
N VAL A 460 29.57 3.54 -29.48
CA VAL A 460 29.07 4.22 -28.28
C VAL A 460 29.40 3.36 -27.08
N THR A 461 30.11 3.90 -26.10
CA THR A 461 30.38 3.21 -24.83
C THR A 461 29.37 3.66 -23.78
N LEU A 462 28.54 2.74 -23.31
CA LEU A 462 27.60 2.95 -22.19
C LEU A 462 28.22 2.41 -20.91
N GLN A 463 28.20 3.22 -19.86
CA GLN A 463 28.70 2.87 -18.53
C GLN A 463 27.54 2.79 -17.55
N PHE A 464 27.58 1.83 -16.64
CA PHE A 464 26.53 1.59 -15.65
C PHE A 464 27.14 1.53 -14.26
N SER A 465 26.53 2.23 -13.32
CA SER A 465 26.88 2.15 -11.89
C SER A 465 26.28 0.90 -11.22
N GLN A 466 25.21 0.33 -11.78
CA GLN A 466 24.49 -0.81 -11.25
C GLN A 466 24.58 -2.02 -12.18
N LYS A 467 24.98 -3.18 -11.63
CA LYS A 467 25.11 -4.45 -12.37
C LYS A 467 23.77 -4.90 -12.98
N PHE A 468 22.66 -4.69 -12.28
CA PHE A 468 21.33 -5.05 -12.77
C PHE A 468 20.96 -4.33 -14.07
N ALA A 469 21.22 -3.02 -14.15
CA ALA A 469 20.95 -2.22 -15.34
C ALA A 469 21.82 -2.66 -16.53
N LEU A 470 23.10 -2.98 -16.29
CA LEU A 470 23.99 -3.57 -17.27
C LEU A 470 23.43 -4.90 -17.82
N ASP A 471 23.09 -5.85 -16.94
CA ASP A 471 22.62 -7.19 -17.31
C ASP A 471 21.29 -7.14 -18.10
N GLN A 472 20.41 -6.19 -17.80
CA GLN A 472 19.20 -5.94 -18.58
C GLN A 472 19.54 -5.36 -19.96
N THR A 473 20.40 -4.37 -20.04
CA THR A 473 20.78 -3.72 -21.31
C THR A 473 21.52 -4.70 -22.25
N VAL A 474 22.30 -5.65 -21.71
CA VAL A 474 22.94 -6.71 -22.49
C VAL A 474 21.94 -7.53 -23.29
N LYS A 475 20.77 -7.84 -22.71
CA LYS A 475 19.70 -8.63 -23.37
C LYS A 475 19.11 -7.91 -24.59
N PHE A 476 19.08 -6.58 -24.55
CA PHE A 476 18.47 -5.73 -25.56
C PHE A 476 19.47 -4.96 -26.42
N LYS A 477 20.77 -5.27 -26.29
CA LYS A 477 21.85 -4.62 -27.04
C LYS A 477 21.58 -4.49 -28.54
N PRO A 478 21.09 -5.53 -29.27
CA PRO A 478 20.84 -5.43 -30.72
C PRO A 478 19.72 -4.42 -31.05
N GLU A 479 18.75 -4.23 -30.15
CA GLU A 479 17.68 -3.26 -30.34
C GLU A 479 18.18 -1.83 -30.13
N VAL A 480 19.02 -1.61 -29.12
CA VAL A 480 19.65 -0.30 -28.86
C VAL A 480 20.55 0.11 -30.04
N GLU A 481 21.34 -0.81 -30.59
CA GLU A 481 22.17 -0.58 -31.78
C GLU A 481 21.32 -0.24 -33.02
N ARG A 482 20.18 -0.89 -33.19
CA ARG A 482 19.22 -0.61 -34.27
C ARG A 482 18.65 0.79 -34.15
N VAL A 483 18.17 1.17 -32.97
CA VAL A 483 17.56 2.48 -32.70
C VAL A 483 18.63 3.59 -32.87
N LEU A 484 19.82 3.40 -32.33
CA LEU A 484 20.93 4.33 -32.52
C LEU A 484 21.26 4.50 -34.00
N THR A 485 21.37 3.41 -34.76
CA THR A 485 21.62 3.45 -36.22
C THR A 485 20.52 4.18 -36.98
N GLN A 486 19.26 4.01 -36.56
CA GLN A 486 18.09 4.71 -37.13
C GLN A 486 18.13 6.22 -36.87
N ILE A 487 18.52 6.63 -35.68
CA ILE A 487 18.52 8.05 -35.27
C ILE A 487 19.76 8.78 -35.87
N THR A 488 20.92 8.14 -35.87
CA THR A 488 22.19 8.75 -36.34
C THR A 488 22.41 8.60 -37.85
N GLY A 489 21.67 7.70 -38.51
CA GLY A 489 21.90 7.41 -39.94
C GLY A 489 23.19 6.65 -40.24
N THR A 490 24.04 6.31 -39.25
CA THR A 490 25.31 5.61 -39.38
C THR A 490 25.29 4.32 -38.57
N ALA A 491 25.92 3.25 -39.05
CA ALA A 491 26.01 1.98 -38.34
C ALA A 491 26.76 2.18 -37.03
N THR A 492 26.03 2.11 -35.91
CA THR A 492 26.55 2.37 -34.57
C THR A 492 26.57 1.10 -33.73
N ARG A 493 27.75 0.78 -33.15
CA ARG A 493 27.89 -0.34 -32.19
C ARG A 493 27.85 0.17 -30.75
N VAL A 494 27.34 -0.65 -29.85
CA VAL A 494 27.25 -0.31 -28.42
C VAL A 494 28.20 -1.19 -27.62
N GLU A 495 29.12 -0.59 -26.89
CA GLU A 495 29.93 -1.25 -25.87
C GLU A 495 29.35 -0.99 -24.47
N LEU A 496 29.14 -2.04 -23.69
CA LEU A 496 28.60 -1.96 -22.34
C LEU A 496 29.70 -2.20 -21.32
N LYS A 497 29.93 -1.27 -20.39
CA LYS A 497 30.97 -1.37 -19.36
C LYS A 497 30.39 -1.00 -17.96
N MET A 498 30.98 -1.58 -16.91
CA MET A 498 30.71 -1.08 -15.55
C MET A 498 31.50 0.22 -15.31
N SER A 499 30.86 1.20 -14.69
CA SER A 499 31.53 2.44 -14.31
C SER A 499 32.59 2.15 -13.24
N THR A 500 33.82 2.55 -13.49
CA THR A 500 34.97 2.39 -12.56
C THR A 500 35.27 3.67 -11.79
N GLY A 501 34.49 4.75 -12.00
CA GLY A 501 34.67 6.06 -11.34
C GLY A 501 35.94 6.84 -11.77
N LYS A 502 36.75 6.32 -12.73
CA LYS A 502 38.03 6.94 -13.13
C LYS A 502 37.94 7.90 -14.32
N LEU A 503 36.84 7.83 -15.09
CA LEU A 503 36.64 8.69 -16.27
C LEU A 503 35.31 9.42 -16.10
N LEU A 504 35.32 10.74 -16.34
CA LEU A 504 34.07 11.53 -16.37
C LEU A 504 33.29 11.14 -17.63
N PRO A 505 32.04 10.75 -17.52
CA PRO A 505 31.20 10.43 -18.68
C PRO A 505 30.91 11.68 -19.50
N LEU A 506 30.80 11.52 -20.84
CA LEU A 506 30.38 12.60 -21.75
C LEU A 506 28.93 13.07 -21.43
N LEU A 507 28.09 12.13 -21.00
CA LEU A 507 26.74 12.42 -20.53
C LEU A 507 26.44 11.58 -19.29
N ARG A 508 26.09 12.23 -18.18
CA ARG A 508 25.67 11.53 -16.94
C ARG A 508 24.28 10.93 -17.07
N SER A 509 24.03 9.86 -16.32
CA SER A 509 22.72 9.24 -16.21
C SER A 509 21.69 10.23 -15.65
N GLU A 510 20.41 10.04 -15.96
CA GLU A 510 19.34 10.90 -15.46
C GLU A 510 19.21 10.80 -13.94
N VAL A 511 19.27 9.59 -13.42
CA VAL A 511 19.30 9.32 -11.98
C VAL A 511 20.49 10.01 -11.29
N GLY A 512 21.65 10.05 -11.93
CA GLY A 512 22.83 10.77 -11.43
C GLY A 512 22.65 12.29 -11.42
N ARG A 513 21.98 12.86 -12.42
CA ARG A 513 21.67 14.30 -12.51
C ARG A 513 20.64 14.74 -11.47
N GLU A 514 19.59 13.93 -11.28
CA GLU A 514 18.58 14.19 -10.26
C GLU A 514 19.16 14.12 -8.84
N ALA A 515 20.03 13.15 -8.55
CA ALA A 515 20.71 13.04 -7.27
C ALA A 515 21.64 14.23 -7.00
N GLU A 516 22.37 14.71 -8.02
CA GLU A 516 23.25 15.87 -7.90
C GLU A 516 22.46 17.18 -7.73
N ALA A 517 21.33 17.33 -8.44
CA ALA A 517 20.42 18.46 -8.27
C ALA A 517 19.82 18.48 -6.87
N ALA A 518 19.39 17.34 -6.34
CA ALA A 518 18.86 17.22 -4.98
C ALA A 518 19.93 17.56 -3.92
N GLN A 519 21.20 17.13 -4.12
CA GLN A 519 22.30 17.49 -3.21
C GLN A 519 22.62 18.98 -3.26
N LEU A 520 22.56 19.61 -4.42
CA LEU A 520 22.79 21.04 -4.59
C LEU A 520 21.69 21.86 -3.90
N ASP A 521 20.43 21.46 -4.09
CA ASP A 521 19.27 22.08 -3.44
C ASP A 521 19.33 21.93 -1.91
N GLN A 522 19.70 20.76 -1.42
CA GLN A 522 19.91 20.53 0.01
C GLN A 522 21.04 21.43 0.57
N HIS A 523 22.16 21.53 -0.13
CA HIS A 523 23.27 22.37 0.29
C HIS A 523 22.91 23.87 0.27
N GLN A 524 22.13 24.31 -0.71
CA GLN A 524 21.61 25.68 -0.76
C GLN A 524 20.67 25.96 0.43
N ARG A 525 19.75 25.07 0.72
CA ARG A 525 18.83 25.19 1.88
C ARG A 525 19.59 25.20 3.21
N GLU A 526 20.61 24.36 3.36
CA GLU A 526 21.46 24.37 4.55
C GLU A 526 22.23 25.70 4.71
N THR A 527 22.70 26.28 3.58
CA THR A 527 23.40 27.57 3.60
C THR A 527 22.46 28.72 3.94
N GLU A 528 21.28 28.76 3.30
CA GLU A 528 20.22 29.75 3.61
C GLU A 528 19.76 29.65 5.07
N ALA A 529 19.58 28.45 5.59
CA ALA A 529 19.23 28.24 6.98
C ALA A 529 20.31 28.74 7.94
N ARG A 530 21.61 28.53 7.64
CA ARG A 530 22.73 29.06 8.44
C ARG A 530 22.79 30.60 8.42
N GLU A 531 22.41 31.20 7.32
CA GLU A 531 22.40 32.66 7.15
C GLU A 531 21.14 33.34 7.72
N HIS A 532 20.13 32.55 8.09
CA HIS A 532 18.87 33.07 8.60
C HIS A 532 19.08 33.94 9.86
N PRO A 533 18.49 35.14 9.94
CA PRO A 533 18.73 36.10 11.05
C PRO A 533 18.47 35.52 12.43
N MET A 534 17.49 34.62 12.57
CA MET A 534 17.15 33.99 13.85
C MET A 534 18.26 33.00 14.29
N ILE A 535 18.88 32.28 13.38
CA ILE A 535 19.96 31.33 13.69
C ILE A 535 21.24 32.10 14.04
N ARG A 536 21.55 33.17 13.31
CA ARG A 536 22.67 34.09 13.68
C ARG A 536 22.50 34.68 15.07
N LYS A 537 21.29 35.14 15.38
CA LYS A 537 20.98 35.70 16.70
C LYS A 537 21.05 34.66 17.82
N ALA A 538 20.66 33.43 17.55
CA ALA A 538 20.81 32.30 18.47
C ALA A 538 22.28 31.94 18.69
N GLN A 539 23.12 31.95 17.64
CA GLN A 539 24.57 31.73 17.75
C GLN A 539 25.26 32.80 18.59
N GLU A 540 24.86 34.07 18.45
CA GLU A 540 25.34 35.19 19.30
C GLU A 540 24.93 35.02 20.77
N LEU A 541 23.71 34.57 21.04
CA LEU A 541 23.18 34.39 22.39
C LEU A 541 23.75 33.18 23.13
N PHE A 542 23.97 32.08 22.43
CA PHE A 542 24.38 30.81 23.02
C PHE A 542 25.85 30.45 22.81
N GLY A 543 26.58 31.19 21.99
CA GLY A 543 28.02 31.00 21.74
C GLY A 543 28.38 29.67 21.06
N VAL A 544 27.42 28.95 20.48
CA VAL A 544 27.62 27.62 19.86
C VAL A 544 27.02 27.60 18.45
N ALA A 545 27.81 27.18 17.46
CA ALA A 545 27.29 26.94 16.11
C ALA A 545 26.47 25.64 16.04
N PRO A 546 25.35 25.60 15.30
CA PRO A 546 24.56 24.38 15.15
C PRO A 546 25.41 23.30 14.46
N LYS A 547 25.47 22.10 15.05
CA LYS A 547 26.22 20.97 14.53
C LYS A 547 25.53 20.32 13.32
N GLU A 548 24.22 20.38 13.29
CA GLU A 548 23.41 19.75 12.25
C GLU A 548 22.13 20.60 12.05
N ILE A 549 21.80 20.91 10.81
CA ILE A 549 20.56 21.61 10.45
C ILE A 549 19.72 20.62 9.65
N LYS A 550 18.60 20.17 10.21
CA LYS A 550 17.61 19.38 9.48
C LYS A 550 16.65 20.32 8.79
N THR A 551 16.74 20.39 7.48
CA THR A 551 15.75 21.06 6.63
C THR A 551 14.59 20.09 6.38
N PRO A 552 13.33 20.55 6.46
CA PRO A 552 12.14 19.73 6.24
C PRO A 552 12.05 19.16 4.82
#